data_325c4c8bc1d85c0f2b4ead4ef40a9bda
#
_entry.id   325c4c8bc1d85c0f2b4ead4ef40a9bda
#
_cell.length_a   1.000
_cell.length_b   1.000
_cell.length_c   1.000
_cell.angle_alpha   90.00
_cell.angle_beta   90.00
_cell.angle_gamma   90.00
#
_symmetry.space_group_name_H-M   'P 1'
#
loop_
_entity.id
_entity.type
_entity.pdbx_description
1 polymer ?
#
loop_
_entity_poly.entity_id
_entity_poly.type
_entity_poly.pdbx_seq_one_letter_code
_entity_poly.pdbx_strand_id
1 'polypeptide(L)'
;MVPAMDLDDVDRAIIAALLSDARASQRHLSREVGVAQGTITNRIRRMEEMGIIQGYSVVIDPESVGWNMTIMAGLMIAKGKMIDVQQKIAADPRVFSVYDVTGDWDSIVLARVKNRADLDDLTKNVFTLYGVTRSFTHVVLN
;
A
#
# COMPACT_ATOMS: atom_id res chain seq x y z
N MET A 1 13.97 15.81 6.58
CA MET A 1 13.22 15.04 7.60
C MET A 1 12.17 15.96 8.21
N VAL A 2 10.90 15.64 8.05
CA VAL A 2 9.83 16.37 8.71
C VAL A 2 9.94 16.05 10.22
N PRO A 3 10.00 17.03 11.12
CA PRO A 3 10.05 16.74 12.54
C PRO A 3 8.84 15.90 12.93
N ALA A 4 9.07 14.91 13.80
CA ALA A 4 8.00 14.10 14.33
C ALA A 4 6.93 15.03 14.91
N MET A 5 5.74 14.99 14.32
CA MET A 5 4.65 15.83 14.77
C MET A 5 4.14 15.36 16.09
N ASP A 6 3.93 16.34 16.94
CA ASP A 6 3.35 16.12 18.26
C ASP A 6 1.84 15.90 18.09
N LEU A 7 1.47 14.64 17.80
CA LEU A 7 0.08 14.21 17.77
C LEU A 7 -0.41 14.09 19.21
N ASP A 8 -1.47 14.79 19.53
CA ASP A 8 -2.11 14.66 20.84
C ASP A 8 -3.07 13.45 20.90
N ASP A 9 -3.67 13.22 22.06
CA ASP A 9 -4.58 12.10 22.27
C ASP A 9 -5.82 12.16 21.39
N VAL A 10 -6.30 13.35 21.06
CA VAL A 10 -7.44 13.55 20.15
C VAL A 10 -7.07 13.13 18.73
N ASP A 11 -5.92 13.53 18.22
CA ASP A 11 -5.42 13.14 16.90
C ASP A 11 -5.28 11.62 16.81
N ARG A 12 -4.69 10.99 17.83
CA ARG A 12 -4.50 9.53 17.89
C ARG A 12 -5.83 8.78 17.93
N ALA A 13 -6.80 9.28 18.68
CA ALA A 13 -8.13 8.69 18.76
C ALA A 13 -8.88 8.79 17.41
N ILE A 14 -8.76 9.91 16.71
CA ILE A 14 -9.33 10.09 15.37
C ILE A 14 -8.70 9.09 14.38
N ILE A 15 -7.38 8.96 14.37
CA ILE A 15 -6.67 8.01 13.51
C ILE A 15 -7.14 6.58 13.80
N ALA A 16 -7.22 6.18 15.08
CA ALA A 16 -7.68 4.85 15.46
C ALA A 16 -9.11 4.56 14.98
N ALA A 17 -10.01 5.53 15.12
CA ALA A 17 -11.39 5.41 14.65
C ALA A 17 -11.47 5.29 13.11
N LEU A 18 -10.68 6.08 12.37
CA LEU A 18 -10.63 6.03 10.91
C LEU A 18 -9.95 4.74 10.39
N LEU A 19 -8.98 4.20 11.10
CA LEU A 19 -8.38 2.90 10.77
C LEU A 19 -9.39 1.76 10.92
N SER A 20 -10.33 1.88 11.85
CA SER A 20 -11.41 0.92 12.04
C SER A 20 -12.53 1.10 11.01
N ASP A 21 -12.91 2.33 10.71
CA ASP A 21 -13.92 2.69 9.71
C ASP A 21 -13.57 4.01 9.03
N ALA A 22 -12.94 3.93 7.87
CA ALA A 22 -12.56 5.11 7.08
C ALA A 22 -13.76 5.93 6.57
N ARG A 23 -14.97 5.38 6.63
CA ARG A 23 -16.22 6.05 6.23
C ARG A 23 -17.02 6.60 7.41
N ALA A 24 -16.49 6.53 8.61
CA ALA A 24 -17.15 7.07 9.78
C ALA A 24 -17.51 8.55 9.57
N SER A 25 -18.77 8.90 9.89
CA SER A 25 -19.22 10.29 9.78
C SER A 25 -18.53 11.17 10.81
N GLN A 26 -18.43 12.46 10.53
CA GLN A 26 -17.94 13.47 11.50
C GLN A 26 -18.70 13.41 12.81
N ARG A 27 -19.99 13.20 12.74
CA ARG A 27 -20.87 13.06 13.91
C ARG A 27 -20.54 11.82 14.72
N HIS A 28 -20.28 10.69 14.04
CA HIS A 28 -19.87 9.45 14.72
C HIS A 28 -18.50 9.62 15.39
N LEU A 29 -17.53 10.18 14.68
CA LEU A 29 -16.20 10.47 15.21
C LEU A 29 -16.28 11.42 16.44
N SER A 30 -17.10 12.45 16.35
CA SER A 30 -17.34 13.39 17.46
C SER A 30 -17.80 12.68 18.72
N ARG A 31 -18.75 11.75 18.60
CA ARG A 31 -19.25 10.95 19.71
C ARG A 31 -18.21 9.99 20.27
N GLU A 32 -17.50 9.30 19.39
CA GLU A 32 -16.53 8.28 19.77
C GLU A 32 -15.29 8.90 20.45
N VAL A 33 -14.78 10.00 19.89
CA VAL A 33 -13.61 10.69 20.41
C VAL A 33 -13.95 11.63 21.58
N GLY A 34 -15.20 12.11 21.65
CA GLY A 34 -15.66 12.99 22.73
C GLY A 34 -15.30 14.47 22.55
N VAL A 35 -15.22 14.95 21.31
CA VAL A 35 -14.98 16.34 20.95
C VAL A 35 -16.00 16.85 19.94
N ALA A 36 -16.11 18.16 19.76
CA ALA A 36 -17.03 18.76 18.80
C ALA A 36 -16.72 18.35 17.36
N GLN A 37 -17.75 18.29 16.50
CA GLN A 37 -17.58 17.98 15.07
C GLN A 37 -16.61 18.92 14.37
N GLY A 38 -16.64 20.21 14.67
CA GLY A 38 -15.68 21.18 14.14
C GLY A 38 -14.24 20.87 14.50
N THR A 39 -14.00 20.36 15.69
CA THR A 39 -12.67 19.87 16.12
C THR A 39 -12.24 18.67 15.28
N ILE A 40 -13.11 17.71 15.07
CA ILE A 40 -12.83 16.54 14.20
C ILE A 40 -12.44 17.01 12.80
N THR A 41 -13.24 17.88 12.18
CA THR A 41 -13.00 18.40 10.83
C THR A 41 -11.66 19.10 10.71
N ASN A 42 -11.34 19.97 11.68
CA ASN A 42 -10.09 20.72 11.67
C ASN A 42 -8.87 19.82 11.88
N ARG A 43 -8.97 18.82 12.76
CA ARG A 43 -7.88 17.89 13.04
C ARG A 43 -7.61 16.97 11.86
N ILE A 44 -8.63 16.44 11.22
CA ILE A 44 -8.48 15.60 10.00
C ILE A 44 -7.82 16.42 8.90
N ARG A 45 -8.31 17.63 8.62
CA ARG A 45 -7.73 18.51 7.61
C ARG A 45 -6.25 18.78 7.88
N ARG A 46 -5.92 19.13 9.11
CA ARG A 46 -4.53 19.35 9.52
C ARG A 46 -3.66 18.12 9.28
N MET A 47 -4.12 16.93 9.69
CA MET A 47 -3.37 15.69 9.50
C MET A 47 -3.24 15.30 8.01
N GLU A 48 -4.21 15.62 7.18
CA GLU A 48 -4.13 15.45 5.72
C GLU A 48 -3.12 16.43 5.10
N GLU A 49 -3.21 17.71 5.43
CA GLU A 49 -2.29 18.75 4.93
C GLU A 49 -0.83 18.48 5.31
N MET A 50 -0.61 17.87 6.45
CA MET A 50 0.72 17.54 6.98
C MET A 50 1.21 16.15 6.53
N GLY A 51 0.43 15.43 5.74
CA GLY A 51 0.80 14.13 5.20
C GLY A 51 0.78 12.99 6.21
N ILE A 52 0.18 13.17 7.38
CA ILE A 52 -0.04 12.09 8.36
C ILE A 52 -1.10 11.14 7.84
N ILE A 53 -2.25 11.68 7.45
CA ILE A 53 -3.25 10.94 6.66
C ILE A 53 -2.90 11.16 5.20
N GLN A 54 -2.41 10.12 4.53
CA GLN A 54 -1.97 10.20 3.15
C GLN A 54 -3.08 9.88 2.14
N GLY A 55 -4.17 9.31 2.59
CA GLY A 55 -5.31 8.98 1.75
C GLY A 55 -6.22 7.96 2.41
N TYR A 56 -7.23 7.58 1.64
CA TYR A 56 -8.24 6.58 2.03
C TYR A 56 -8.30 5.53 0.94
N SER A 57 -8.42 4.29 1.33
CA SER A 57 -8.38 3.16 0.41
C SER A 57 -9.58 2.24 0.63
N VAL A 58 -10.07 1.66 -0.45
CA VAL A 58 -11.15 0.67 -0.40
C VAL A 58 -10.54 -0.72 -0.29
N VAL A 59 -10.98 -1.49 0.68
CA VAL A 59 -10.69 -2.92 0.78
C VAL A 59 -11.78 -3.67 0.01
N ILE A 60 -11.36 -4.43 -1.00
CA ILE A 60 -12.26 -5.19 -1.86
C ILE A 60 -11.98 -6.68 -1.74
N ASP A 61 -12.98 -7.50 -2.09
CA ASP A 61 -12.75 -8.90 -2.41
C ASP A 61 -12.17 -9.00 -3.83
N PRO A 62 -10.89 -9.39 -3.99
CA PRO A 62 -10.25 -9.39 -5.30
C PRO A 62 -10.90 -10.35 -6.29
N GLU A 63 -11.36 -11.52 -5.83
CA GLU A 63 -11.97 -12.52 -6.68
C GLU A 63 -13.27 -12.02 -7.32
N SER A 64 -14.06 -11.27 -6.55
CA SER A 64 -15.33 -10.69 -7.03
C SER A 64 -15.14 -9.69 -8.17
N VAL A 65 -13.96 -9.13 -8.34
CA VAL A 65 -13.62 -8.20 -9.43
C VAL A 65 -12.66 -8.82 -10.46
N GLY A 66 -12.48 -10.14 -10.41
CA GLY A 66 -11.74 -10.89 -11.42
C GLY A 66 -10.24 -11.08 -11.15
N TRP A 67 -9.74 -10.71 -9.98
CA TRP A 67 -8.36 -10.95 -9.55
C TRP A 67 -8.30 -12.23 -8.72
N ASN A 68 -8.08 -13.35 -9.38
CA ASN A 68 -8.22 -14.68 -8.76
C ASN A 68 -6.98 -15.16 -8.01
N MET A 69 -5.83 -14.50 -8.20
CA MET A 69 -4.58 -14.88 -7.55
C MET A 69 -3.84 -13.65 -7.04
N THR A 70 -3.37 -13.72 -5.81
CA THR A 70 -2.43 -12.74 -5.25
C THR A 70 -1.02 -13.31 -5.26
N ILE A 71 -0.07 -12.51 -5.69
CA ILE A 71 1.33 -12.89 -5.88
C ILE A 71 2.21 -12.05 -4.96
N MET A 72 3.16 -12.70 -4.33
CA MET A 72 4.27 -12.04 -3.63
C MET A 72 5.58 -12.47 -4.32
N ALA A 73 6.33 -11.51 -4.83
CA ALA A 73 7.60 -11.77 -5.49
C ALA A 73 8.76 -11.09 -4.78
N GLY A 74 9.84 -11.83 -4.58
CA GLY A 74 11.12 -11.28 -4.17
C GLY A 74 11.99 -11.05 -5.40
N LEU A 75 12.65 -9.90 -5.47
CA LEU A 75 13.54 -9.53 -6.57
C LEU A 75 14.92 -9.18 -6.04
N MET A 76 15.94 -9.70 -6.68
CA MET A 76 17.31 -9.21 -6.58
C MET A 76 17.58 -8.29 -7.78
N ILE A 77 18.12 -7.12 -7.50
CA ILE A 77 18.27 -6.06 -8.50
C ILE A 77 19.73 -5.66 -8.58
N ALA A 78 20.25 -5.51 -9.79
CA ALA A 78 21.63 -5.09 -10.02
C ALA A 78 21.90 -3.70 -9.42
N LYS A 79 23.09 -3.52 -8.90
CA LYS A 79 23.53 -2.26 -8.29
C LYS A 79 23.30 -1.08 -9.25
N GLY A 80 22.66 -0.03 -8.71
CA GLY A 80 22.34 1.19 -9.47
C GLY A 80 21.09 1.11 -10.33
N LYS A 81 20.37 -0.02 -10.32
CA LYS A 81 19.15 -0.23 -11.12
C LYS A 81 17.84 -0.21 -10.30
N MET A 82 17.94 -0.06 -8.97
CA MET A 82 16.80 -0.14 -8.05
C MET A 82 15.63 0.74 -8.46
N ILE A 83 15.86 2.04 -8.58
CA ILE A 83 14.81 3.03 -8.87
C ILE A 83 14.17 2.77 -10.23
N ASP A 84 14.96 2.56 -11.26
CA ASP A 84 14.46 2.32 -12.62
C ASP A 84 13.62 1.06 -12.71
N VAL A 85 14.09 -0.05 -12.14
CA VAL A 85 13.35 -1.32 -12.11
C VAL A 85 12.05 -1.20 -11.32
N GLN A 86 12.11 -0.60 -10.14
CA GLN A 86 10.93 -0.46 -9.29
C GLN A 86 9.86 0.44 -9.92
N GLN A 87 10.25 1.53 -10.57
CA GLN A 87 9.32 2.40 -11.28
C GLN A 87 8.62 1.67 -12.43
N LYS A 88 9.36 0.87 -13.19
CA LYS A 88 8.78 0.08 -14.28
C LYS A 88 7.82 -0.99 -13.78
N ILE A 89 8.19 -1.67 -12.70
CA ILE A 89 7.33 -2.68 -12.07
C ILE A 89 6.07 -2.04 -11.49
N ALA A 90 6.21 -0.94 -10.77
CA ALA A 90 5.09 -0.22 -10.17
C ALA A 90 4.11 0.35 -11.21
N ALA A 91 4.56 0.56 -12.45
CA ALA A 91 3.70 1.01 -13.54
C ALA A 91 2.78 -0.09 -14.10
N ASP A 92 3.03 -1.36 -13.82
CA ASP A 92 2.15 -2.46 -14.23
C ASP A 92 0.85 -2.43 -13.42
N PRO A 93 -0.34 -2.43 -14.06
CA PRO A 93 -1.62 -2.30 -13.35
C PRO A 93 -1.95 -3.48 -12.43
N ARG A 94 -1.26 -4.61 -12.57
CA ARG A 94 -1.40 -5.78 -11.69
C ARG A 94 -0.65 -5.60 -10.36
N VAL A 95 0.38 -4.76 -10.35
CA VAL A 95 1.20 -4.47 -9.17
C VAL A 95 0.51 -3.43 -8.31
N PHE A 96 0.31 -3.74 -7.02
CA PHE A 96 -0.32 -2.80 -6.09
C PHE A 96 0.59 -2.34 -4.95
N SER A 97 1.75 -2.98 -4.78
CA SER A 97 2.77 -2.52 -3.82
C SER A 97 4.17 -2.96 -4.23
N VAL A 98 5.13 -2.09 -4.01
CA VAL A 98 6.56 -2.35 -4.19
C VAL A 98 7.29 -1.81 -2.97
N TYR A 99 8.11 -2.64 -2.34
CA TYR A 99 8.87 -2.28 -1.14
C TYR A 99 10.35 -2.54 -1.32
N ASP A 100 11.18 -1.62 -0.85
CA ASP A 100 12.59 -1.90 -0.57
C ASP A 100 12.66 -2.66 0.76
N VAL A 101 13.45 -3.69 0.81
CA VAL A 101 13.58 -4.53 2.00
C VAL A 101 15.04 -4.84 2.30
N THR A 102 15.30 -5.19 3.54
CA THR A 102 16.57 -5.80 3.96
C THR A 102 16.44 -7.31 3.93
N GLY A 103 17.57 -8.04 3.92
CA GLY A 103 17.60 -9.50 3.93
C GLY A 103 17.96 -10.08 2.57
N ASP A 104 17.39 -11.23 2.24
CA ASP A 104 17.78 -12.02 1.06
C ASP A 104 17.34 -11.39 -0.29
N TRP A 105 16.40 -10.47 -0.26
CA TRP A 105 15.84 -9.80 -1.42
C TRP A 105 16.05 -8.28 -1.34
N ASP A 106 16.20 -7.64 -2.48
CA ASP A 106 16.31 -6.18 -2.54
C ASP A 106 14.93 -5.52 -2.57
N SER A 107 13.96 -6.17 -3.19
CA SER A 107 12.60 -5.65 -3.32
C SER A 107 11.57 -6.75 -3.16
N ILE A 108 10.44 -6.42 -2.54
CA ILE A 108 9.24 -7.26 -2.48
C ILE A 108 8.13 -6.57 -3.25
N VAL A 109 7.51 -7.33 -4.14
CA VAL A 109 6.41 -6.88 -5.00
C VAL A 109 5.15 -7.65 -4.66
N LEU A 110 4.04 -6.93 -4.49
CA LEU A 110 2.72 -7.52 -4.36
C LEU A 110 1.91 -7.21 -5.62
N ALA A 111 1.33 -8.24 -6.21
CA ALA A 111 0.55 -8.12 -7.43
C ALA A 111 -0.69 -9.03 -7.38
N ARG A 112 -1.67 -8.72 -8.23
CA ARG A 112 -2.85 -9.55 -8.45
C ARG A 112 -2.96 -9.88 -9.92
N VAL A 113 -3.27 -11.14 -10.21
CA VAL A 113 -3.41 -11.66 -11.58
C VAL A 113 -4.74 -12.38 -11.74
N LYS A 114 -5.26 -12.42 -12.96
CA LYS A 114 -6.57 -12.99 -13.27
C LYS A 114 -6.54 -14.52 -13.37
N ASN A 115 -5.45 -15.05 -13.92
CA ASN A 115 -5.30 -16.46 -14.20
C ASN A 115 -3.82 -16.82 -14.37
N ARG A 116 -3.55 -18.10 -14.67
CA ARG A 116 -2.19 -18.60 -14.88
C ARG A 116 -1.46 -17.93 -16.05
N ALA A 117 -2.16 -17.67 -17.15
CA ALA A 117 -1.55 -16.99 -18.29
C ALA A 117 -1.10 -15.57 -17.95
N ASP A 118 -1.89 -14.88 -17.15
CA ASP A 118 -1.57 -13.54 -16.65
C ASP A 118 -0.39 -13.57 -15.66
N LEU A 119 -0.32 -14.61 -14.82
CA LEU A 119 0.84 -14.86 -13.96
C LEU A 119 2.11 -15.13 -14.79
N ASP A 120 2.02 -15.98 -15.81
CA ASP A 120 3.15 -16.27 -16.68
C ASP A 120 3.66 -15.02 -17.38
N ASP A 121 2.76 -14.17 -17.86
CA ASP A 121 3.14 -12.88 -18.46
C ASP A 121 3.86 -11.97 -17.47
N LEU A 122 3.34 -11.82 -16.26
CA LEU A 122 3.96 -11.01 -15.21
C LEU A 122 5.37 -11.51 -14.87
N THR A 123 5.52 -12.82 -14.66
CA THR A 123 6.81 -13.40 -14.26
C THR A 123 7.84 -13.38 -15.39
N LYS A 124 7.43 -13.59 -16.63
CA LYS A 124 8.34 -13.67 -17.77
C LYS A 124 8.68 -12.32 -18.38
N ASN A 125 7.78 -11.36 -18.34
CA ASN A 125 7.92 -10.10 -19.05
C ASN A 125 8.13 -8.89 -18.12
N VAL A 126 7.70 -8.97 -16.86
CA VAL A 126 7.84 -7.86 -15.90
C VAL A 126 8.93 -8.14 -14.88
N PHE A 127 8.95 -9.34 -14.30
CA PHE A 127 9.97 -9.69 -13.30
C PHE A 127 11.32 -10.10 -13.90
N THR A 128 11.46 -10.04 -15.21
CA THR A 128 12.73 -10.26 -15.93
C THR A 128 13.26 -9.01 -16.62
N LEU A 129 12.78 -7.83 -16.23
CA LEU A 129 13.28 -6.56 -16.74
C LEU A 129 14.79 -6.42 -16.55
N TYR A 130 15.43 -5.70 -17.48
CA TYR A 130 16.85 -5.39 -17.36
C TYR A 130 17.16 -4.76 -16.00
N GLY A 131 18.07 -5.39 -15.28
CA GLY A 131 18.44 -5.00 -13.91
C GLY A 131 17.92 -5.98 -12.85
N VAL A 132 16.92 -6.80 -13.13
CA VAL A 132 16.51 -7.90 -12.25
C VAL A 132 17.47 -9.08 -12.49
N THR A 133 18.22 -9.47 -11.46
CA THR A 133 19.19 -10.57 -11.55
C THR A 133 18.58 -11.91 -11.12
N ARG A 134 17.61 -11.87 -10.23
CA ARG A 134 16.88 -13.05 -9.74
C ARG A 134 15.49 -12.65 -9.28
N SER A 135 14.51 -13.51 -9.52
CA SER A 135 13.18 -13.37 -8.99
C SER A 135 12.68 -14.66 -8.36
N PHE A 136 11.83 -14.52 -7.37
CA PHE A 136 11.19 -15.63 -6.69
C PHE A 136 9.72 -15.28 -6.45
N THR A 137 8.82 -16.14 -6.94
CA THR A 137 7.38 -15.84 -6.93
C THR A 137 6.62 -16.83 -6.05
N HIS A 138 5.85 -16.29 -5.12
CA HIS A 138 4.90 -17.04 -4.32
C HIS A 138 3.48 -16.72 -4.77
N VAL A 139 2.63 -17.74 -4.84
CA VAL A 139 1.18 -17.57 -4.89
C VAL A 139 0.67 -17.57 -3.46
N VAL A 140 -0.04 -16.52 -3.10
CA VAL A 140 -0.65 -16.40 -1.76
C VAL A 140 -1.90 -17.29 -1.73
N LEU A 141 -1.97 -18.15 -0.74
CA LEU A 141 -3.09 -19.11 -0.61
C LEU A 141 -4.25 -18.56 0.23
N ASN A 142 -3.97 -17.75 1.27
CA ASN A 142 -4.97 -17.11 2.16
C ASN A 142 -4.43 -15.79 2.69
#